data_554f4e26b12e295d6df606b88610e9af
#
_entry.id   554f4e26b12e295d6df606b88610e9af
#
_cell.length_a   1.000
_cell.length_b   1.000
_cell.length_c   1.000
_cell.angle_alpha   90.00
_cell.angle_beta   90.00
_cell.angle_gamma   90.00
#
_symmetry.space_group_name_H-M   'P 1'
#
loop_
_entity.id
_entity.type
_entity.pdbx_description
1 polymer ?
#
loop_
_entity_poly.entity_id
_entity_poly.type
_entity_poly.pdbx_seq_one_letter_code
_entity_poly.pdbx_strand_id
1 'polypeptide(L)'
;GKLSRWKKILTGAAVIAVILAGVYFGAAVYFRFHFMPGTRINGIDCSMKKPEEFQRELEKTVENYTLTITGPAENSSIINGRDIDLQLVSDDQVQSAVRRQNVLIWPAFFLKETEMDVPFSVTYNETVLAEKIRGLDVMVSGSAGAESACPVFDGEGFVIKPEVYGVMFDAAEQKIRQCLRELKPELNLLEEGCLEVPDFLSDSPEVEKACQVMNQYCKARII
;
A
#
# COMPACT_ATOMS: atom_id res chain seq x y z
N GLY A 1 -28.14 -38.71 48.74
CA GLY A 1 -27.48 -37.38 48.71
C GLY A 1 -26.55 -37.14 47.50
N LYS A 2 -25.70 -38.07 47.06
CA LYS A 2 -24.71 -37.86 45.97
C LYS A 2 -25.38 -37.77 44.60
N LEU A 3 -26.33 -38.62 44.28
CA LEU A 3 -27.07 -38.57 42.99
C LEU A 3 -27.83 -37.26 42.76
N SER A 4 -28.37 -36.64 43.78
CA SER A 4 -29.08 -35.36 43.68
C SER A 4 -28.13 -34.18 43.38
N ARG A 5 -26.90 -34.21 43.93
CA ARG A 5 -25.86 -33.20 43.63
C ARG A 5 -25.38 -33.30 42.19
N TRP A 6 -25.11 -34.51 41.70
CA TRP A 6 -24.71 -34.76 40.31
C TRP A 6 -25.76 -34.29 39.31
N LYS A 7 -27.07 -34.55 39.57
CA LYS A 7 -28.14 -34.05 38.71
C LYS A 7 -28.18 -32.52 38.65
N LYS A 8 -28.02 -31.84 39.78
CA LYS A 8 -27.97 -30.38 39.83
C LYS A 8 -26.75 -29.80 39.05
N ILE A 9 -25.59 -30.45 39.18
CA ILE A 9 -24.39 -30.05 38.43
C ILE A 9 -24.58 -30.25 36.92
N LEU A 10 -25.14 -31.39 36.51
CA LEU A 10 -25.44 -31.67 35.10
C LEU A 10 -26.46 -30.70 34.51
N THR A 11 -27.50 -30.36 35.28
CA THR A 11 -28.50 -29.37 34.86
C THR A 11 -27.87 -27.99 34.74
N GLY A 12 -27.02 -27.59 35.69
CA GLY A 12 -26.26 -26.32 35.60
C GLY A 12 -25.35 -26.26 34.42
N ALA A 13 -24.60 -27.34 34.16
CA ALA A 13 -23.70 -27.44 32.98
C ALA A 13 -24.48 -27.38 31.66
N ALA A 14 -25.66 -28.05 31.59
CA ALA A 14 -26.51 -28.00 30.41
C ALA A 14 -27.08 -26.59 30.16
N VAL A 15 -27.49 -25.87 31.20
CA VAL A 15 -27.94 -24.47 31.06
C VAL A 15 -26.82 -23.59 30.57
N ILE A 16 -25.60 -23.71 31.11
CA ILE A 16 -24.44 -22.95 30.67
C ILE A 16 -24.12 -23.26 29.20
N ALA A 17 -24.15 -24.53 28.80
CA ALA A 17 -23.90 -24.93 27.42
C ALA A 17 -24.92 -24.34 26.44
N VAL A 18 -26.20 -24.28 26.81
CA VAL A 18 -27.27 -23.66 26.01
C VAL A 18 -27.04 -22.16 25.89
N ILE A 19 -26.66 -21.48 26.98
CA ILE A 19 -26.34 -20.05 26.95
C ILE A 19 -25.15 -19.77 26.03
N LEU A 20 -24.06 -20.55 26.16
CA LEU A 20 -22.86 -20.40 25.32
C LEU A 20 -23.18 -20.66 23.84
N ALA A 21 -23.99 -21.68 23.54
CA ALA A 21 -24.46 -21.93 22.18
C ALA A 21 -25.31 -20.77 21.66
N GLY A 22 -26.21 -20.21 22.48
CA GLY A 22 -27.01 -19.04 22.13
C GLY A 22 -26.14 -17.82 21.80
N VAL A 23 -25.14 -17.53 22.62
CA VAL A 23 -24.18 -16.45 22.37
C VAL A 23 -23.36 -16.70 21.08
N TYR A 24 -22.88 -17.93 20.91
CA TYR A 24 -22.09 -18.31 19.74
C TYR A 24 -22.88 -18.13 18.43
N PHE A 25 -24.06 -18.68 18.34
CA PHE A 25 -24.88 -18.57 17.14
C PHE A 25 -25.47 -17.15 16.97
N GLY A 26 -25.80 -16.46 18.08
CA GLY A 26 -26.22 -15.06 18.02
C GLY A 26 -25.14 -14.16 17.41
N ALA A 27 -23.88 -14.34 17.82
CA ALA A 27 -22.75 -13.64 17.25
C ALA A 27 -22.52 -14.02 15.76
N ALA A 28 -22.65 -15.30 15.40
CA ALA A 28 -22.57 -15.74 14.02
C ALA A 28 -23.62 -15.08 13.12
N VAL A 29 -24.85 -14.90 13.62
CA VAL A 29 -25.92 -14.17 12.91
C VAL A 29 -25.57 -12.69 12.78
N TYR A 30 -25.03 -12.06 13.83
CA TYR A 30 -24.59 -10.67 13.81
C TYR A 30 -23.54 -10.44 12.71
N PHE A 31 -22.51 -11.31 12.61
CA PHE A 31 -21.45 -11.20 11.60
C PHE A 31 -21.87 -11.57 10.18
N ARG A 32 -23.09 -12.02 9.94
CA ARG A 32 -23.65 -12.08 8.58
C ARG A 32 -23.90 -10.70 7.97
N PHE A 33 -24.02 -9.68 8.80
CA PHE A 33 -24.35 -8.31 8.42
C PHE A 33 -23.26 -7.30 8.80
N HIS A 34 -22.20 -7.74 9.48
CA HIS A 34 -21.09 -6.90 9.93
C HIS A 34 -19.77 -7.56 9.56
N PHE A 35 -18.76 -6.75 9.38
CA PHE A 35 -17.39 -7.26 9.28
C PHE A 35 -16.95 -7.90 10.59
N MET A 36 -16.10 -8.93 10.48
CA MET A 36 -15.53 -9.59 11.65
C MET A 36 -14.55 -8.70 12.39
N PRO A 37 -14.31 -8.95 13.70
CA PRO A 37 -13.28 -8.23 14.45
C PRO A 37 -11.93 -8.32 13.79
N GLY A 38 -11.13 -7.25 13.84
CA GLY A 38 -9.79 -7.23 13.27
C GLY A 38 -9.73 -7.32 11.73
N THR A 39 -10.85 -7.11 11.01
CA THR A 39 -10.86 -7.10 9.55
C THR A 39 -10.49 -5.71 9.02
N ARG A 40 -9.57 -5.69 8.06
CA ARG A 40 -9.17 -4.49 7.31
C ARG A 40 -9.36 -4.75 5.82
N ILE A 41 -9.72 -3.71 5.08
CA ILE A 41 -9.81 -3.75 3.62
C ILE A 41 -8.85 -2.70 3.07
N ASN A 42 -7.85 -3.12 2.29
CA ASN A 42 -6.81 -2.27 1.72
C ASN A 42 -6.17 -1.34 2.78
N GLY A 43 -5.88 -1.87 3.97
CA GLY A 43 -5.34 -1.12 5.09
C GLY A 43 -6.34 -0.28 5.89
N ILE A 44 -7.61 -0.16 5.46
CA ILE A 44 -8.65 0.61 6.13
C ILE A 44 -9.43 -0.30 7.10
N ASP A 45 -9.55 0.11 8.36
CA ASP A 45 -10.25 -0.66 9.39
C ASP A 45 -11.76 -0.68 9.16
N CYS A 46 -12.31 -1.87 8.88
CA CYS A 46 -13.73 -2.12 8.77
C CYS A 46 -14.29 -3.00 9.90
N SER A 47 -13.47 -3.30 10.92
CA SER A 47 -13.82 -4.16 12.05
C SER A 47 -15.16 -3.79 12.69
N MET A 48 -16.04 -4.79 12.86
CA MET A 48 -17.35 -4.66 13.51
C MET A 48 -18.37 -3.73 12.81
N LYS A 49 -18.00 -3.11 11.68
CA LYS A 49 -18.86 -2.17 10.95
C LYS A 49 -19.82 -2.89 10.02
N LYS A 50 -20.93 -2.24 9.70
CA LYS A 50 -21.79 -2.64 8.59
C LYS A 50 -21.17 -2.21 7.25
N PRO A 51 -21.48 -2.92 6.15
CA PRO A 51 -21.03 -2.50 4.82
C PRO A 51 -21.37 -1.04 4.50
N GLU A 52 -22.56 -0.58 4.86
CA GLU A 52 -23.02 0.78 4.58
C GLU A 52 -22.29 1.85 5.42
N GLU A 53 -21.86 1.49 6.64
CA GLU A 53 -21.06 2.37 7.50
C GLU A 53 -19.63 2.51 6.93
N PHE A 54 -19.05 1.37 6.56
CA PHE A 54 -17.72 1.36 5.94
C PHE A 54 -17.70 2.10 4.59
N GLN A 55 -18.73 1.92 3.76
CA GLN A 55 -18.84 2.63 2.49
C GLN A 55 -18.89 4.15 2.66
N ARG A 56 -19.64 4.67 3.65
CA ARG A 56 -19.65 6.11 3.96
C ARG A 56 -18.29 6.63 4.45
N GLU A 57 -17.52 5.79 5.13
CA GLU A 57 -16.15 6.17 5.51
C GLU A 57 -15.20 6.19 4.30
N LEU A 58 -15.36 5.23 3.38
CA LEU A 58 -14.62 5.23 2.11
C LEU A 58 -14.91 6.48 1.29
N GLU A 59 -16.16 6.92 1.17
CA GLU A 59 -16.54 8.16 0.48
C GLU A 59 -15.79 9.37 1.05
N LYS A 60 -15.73 9.48 2.39
CA LYS A 60 -14.96 10.56 3.05
C LYS A 60 -13.44 10.41 2.83
N THR A 61 -12.95 9.18 2.77
CA THR A 61 -11.53 8.92 2.50
C THR A 61 -11.17 9.35 1.09
N VAL A 62 -12.04 9.05 0.11
CA VAL A 62 -11.85 9.44 -1.29
C VAL A 62 -11.85 10.97 -1.47
N GLU A 63 -12.71 11.70 -0.77
CA GLU A 63 -12.74 13.18 -0.81
C GLU A 63 -11.40 13.82 -0.43
N ASN A 64 -10.63 13.18 0.46
CA ASN A 64 -9.36 13.68 0.98
C ASN A 64 -8.17 12.79 0.59
N TYR A 65 -8.39 11.92 -0.38
CA TYR A 65 -7.37 10.97 -0.80
C TYR A 65 -6.15 11.67 -1.39
N THR A 66 -4.99 11.21 -0.96
CA THR A 66 -3.69 11.67 -1.46
C THR A 66 -2.80 10.45 -1.66
N LEU A 67 -2.24 10.31 -2.85
CA LEU A 67 -1.26 9.30 -3.18
C LEU A 67 0.13 9.94 -3.18
N THR A 68 1.00 9.48 -2.28
CA THR A 68 2.41 9.84 -2.26
C THR A 68 3.20 8.81 -3.06
N ILE A 69 3.90 9.26 -4.09
CA ILE A 69 4.72 8.42 -4.96
C ILE A 69 6.17 8.73 -4.65
N THR A 70 6.90 7.74 -4.14
CA THR A 70 8.31 7.86 -3.78
C THR A 70 9.18 7.23 -4.86
N GLY A 71 10.12 8.01 -5.38
CA GLY A 71 11.18 7.59 -6.29
C GLY A 71 12.51 7.38 -5.58
N PRO A 72 13.61 7.24 -6.33
CA PRO A 72 14.96 7.14 -5.78
C PRO A 72 15.38 8.45 -5.09
N ALA A 73 16.33 8.35 -4.16
CA ALA A 73 16.85 9.48 -3.39
C ALA A 73 15.78 10.31 -2.63
N GLU A 74 14.73 9.62 -2.14
CA GLU A 74 13.61 10.22 -1.39
C GLU A 74 12.81 11.30 -2.17
N ASN A 75 13.00 11.39 -3.47
CA ASN A 75 12.16 12.23 -4.31
C ASN A 75 10.71 11.75 -4.22
N SER A 76 9.82 12.61 -3.80
CA SER A 76 8.41 12.30 -3.67
C SER A 76 7.55 13.23 -4.50
N SER A 77 6.53 12.68 -5.10
CA SER A 77 5.50 13.41 -5.85
C SER A 77 4.13 13.05 -5.29
N ILE A 78 3.18 13.96 -5.40
CA ILE A 78 1.87 13.80 -4.79
C ILE A 78 0.78 13.95 -5.85
N ILE A 79 -0.18 13.02 -5.85
CA ILE A 79 -1.44 13.13 -6.59
C ILE A 79 -2.58 13.24 -5.57
N ASN A 80 -3.29 14.38 -5.58
CA ASN A 80 -4.49 14.54 -4.78
C ASN A 80 -5.71 14.04 -5.56
N GLY A 81 -6.58 13.27 -4.91
CA GLY A 81 -7.80 12.75 -5.54
C GLY A 81 -8.71 13.86 -6.10
N ARG A 82 -8.78 14.98 -5.42
CA ARG A 82 -9.56 16.15 -5.89
C ARG A 82 -9.07 16.72 -7.22
N ASP A 83 -7.78 16.67 -7.46
CA ASP A 83 -7.18 17.21 -8.70
C ASP A 83 -7.52 16.39 -9.93
N ILE A 84 -7.93 15.15 -9.76
CA ILE A 84 -8.29 14.19 -10.81
C ILE A 84 -9.77 13.83 -10.78
N ASP A 85 -10.59 14.53 -10.03
CA ASP A 85 -12.03 14.24 -9.83
C ASP A 85 -12.28 12.80 -9.38
N LEU A 86 -11.45 12.29 -8.44
CA LEU A 86 -11.59 10.93 -7.92
C LEU A 86 -12.89 10.78 -7.14
N GLN A 87 -13.71 9.82 -7.53
CA GLN A 87 -14.98 9.50 -6.89
C GLN A 87 -15.14 8.00 -6.70
N LEU A 88 -15.74 7.60 -5.58
CA LEU A 88 -16.12 6.23 -5.34
C LEU A 88 -17.44 5.93 -6.07
N VAL A 89 -17.44 4.86 -6.85
CA VAL A 89 -18.68 4.32 -7.44
C VAL A 89 -19.30 3.37 -6.43
N SER A 90 -20.55 3.62 -6.08
CA SER A 90 -21.30 2.71 -5.22
C SER A 90 -21.54 1.39 -5.96
N ASP A 91 -20.88 0.34 -5.51
CA ASP A 91 -21.05 -1.03 -6.00
C ASP A 91 -21.25 -2.02 -4.86
N ASP A 92 -21.52 -3.29 -5.21
CA ASP A 92 -21.76 -4.36 -4.22
C ASP A 92 -20.47 -5.01 -3.69
N GLN A 93 -19.27 -4.48 -3.99
CA GLN A 93 -17.99 -5.11 -3.61
C GLN A 93 -17.83 -5.21 -2.09
N VAL A 94 -18.09 -4.13 -1.37
CA VAL A 94 -18.04 -4.10 0.09
C VAL A 94 -19.03 -5.06 0.71
N GLN A 95 -20.27 -5.10 0.19
CA GLN A 95 -21.30 -6.03 0.67
C GLN A 95 -20.95 -7.49 0.35
N SER A 96 -20.36 -7.74 -0.82
CA SER A 96 -19.87 -9.05 -1.22
C SER A 96 -18.75 -9.54 -0.31
N ALA A 97 -17.89 -8.66 0.15
CA ALA A 97 -16.81 -9.00 1.10
C ALA A 97 -17.39 -9.53 2.42
N VAL A 98 -18.42 -8.88 2.99
CA VAL A 98 -19.10 -9.40 4.20
C VAL A 98 -19.76 -10.75 3.94
N ARG A 99 -20.43 -10.93 2.80
CA ARG A 99 -21.10 -12.20 2.47
C ARG A 99 -20.15 -13.38 2.31
N ARG A 100 -18.88 -13.14 1.96
CA ARG A 100 -17.85 -14.17 1.81
C ARG A 100 -17.22 -14.62 3.13
N GLN A 101 -17.48 -13.92 4.24
CA GLN A 101 -16.96 -14.28 5.55
C GLN A 101 -17.53 -15.62 6.04
N ASN A 102 -16.67 -16.47 6.61
CA ASN A 102 -17.14 -17.66 7.31
C ASN A 102 -17.52 -17.30 8.75
N VAL A 103 -18.78 -16.96 8.94
CA VAL A 103 -19.31 -16.47 10.23
C VAL A 103 -19.20 -17.47 11.38
N LEU A 104 -18.96 -18.76 11.10
CA LEU A 104 -18.83 -19.78 12.15
C LEU A 104 -17.47 -19.73 12.86
N ILE A 105 -16.45 -19.12 12.27
CA ILE A 105 -15.12 -19.01 12.89
C ILE A 105 -14.88 -17.64 13.54
N TRP A 106 -15.94 -16.88 13.81
CA TRP A 106 -15.84 -15.53 14.36
C TRP A 106 -14.94 -15.41 15.61
N PRO A 107 -14.87 -16.40 16.55
CA PRO A 107 -14.00 -16.25 17.71
C PRO A 107 -12.51 -16.14 17.37
N ALA A 108 -12.09 -16.76 16.26
CA ALA A 108 -10.70 -16.72 15.83
C ALA A 108 -10.25 -15.32 15.36
N PHE A 109 -11.20 -14.50 14.91
CA PHE A 109 -10.93 -13.15 14.43
C PHE A 109 -10.60 -12.15 15.55
N PHE A 110 -10.90 -12.46 16.81
CA PHE A 110 -10.42 -11.67 17.94
C PHE A 110 -8.92 -11.87 18.23
N LEU A 111 -8.34 -12.93 17.69
CA LEU A 111 -6.94 -13.30 17.93
C LEU A 111 -6.00 -12.95 16.78
N LYS A 112 -6.54 -12.57 15.63
CA LYS A 112 -5.77 -12.33 14.42
C LYS A 112 -6.41 -11.23 13.58
N GLU A 113 -5.61 -10.24 13.19
CA GLU A 113 -6.00 -9.29 12.15
C GLU A 113 -6.07 -9.99 10.79
N THR A 114 -7.06 -9.62 9.99
CA THR A 114 -7.27 -10.17 8.65
C THR A 114 -7.32 -9.03 7.66
N GLU A 115 -6.36 -9.03 6.73
CA GLU A 115 -6.34 -8.09 5.61
C GLU A 115 -7.09 -8.70 4.42
N MET A 116 -7.90 -7.89 3.76
CA MET A 116 -8.61 -8.23 2.54
C MET A 116 -8.27 -7.22 1.46
N ASP A 117 -7.78 -7.71 0.32
CA ASP A 117 -7.60 -6.88 -0.87
C ASP A 117 -8.90 -6.86 -1.68
N VAL A 118 -9.55 -5.71 -1.72
CA VAL A 118 -10.79 -5.50 -2.47
C VAL A 118 -10.58 -4.33 -3.43
N PRO A 119 -10.63 -4.53 -4.74
CA PRO A 119 -10.58 -3.42 -5.69
C PRO A 119 -11.85 -2.60 -5.56
N PHE A 120 -11.71 -1.33 -5.18
CA PHE A 120 -12.84 -0.40 -5.17
C PHE A 120 -13.12 0.09 -6.59
N SER A 121 -14.40 0.24 -6.90
CA SER A 121 -14.80 0.90 -8.13
C SER A 121 -14.68 2.41 -7.93
N VAL A 122 -13.68 3.00 -8.55
CA VAL A 122 -13.45 4.44 -8.54
C VAL A 122 -13.52 4.99 -9.96
N THR A 123 -13.99 6.21 -10.11
CA THR A 123 -13.93 6.98 -11.36
C THR A 123 -13.06 8.21 -11.15
N TYR A 124 -12.38 8.64 -12.17
CA TYR A 124 -11.55 9.85 -12.19
C TYR A 124 -11.43 10.38 -13.62
N ASN A 125 -10.94 11.62 -13.74
CA ASN A 125 -10.68 12.22 -15.05
C ASN A 125 -9.39 11.65 -15.65
N GLU A 126 -9.54 10.76 -16.63
CA GLU A 126 -8.43 10.04 -17.30
C GLU A 126 -7.41 10.99 -17.93
N THR A 127 -7.89 12.06 -18.59
CA THR A 127 -7.00 13.02 -19.26
C THR A 127 -6.14 13.77 -18.23
N VAL A 128 -6.78 14.25 -17.18
CA VAL A 128 -6.09 14.99 -16.11
C VAL A 128 -5.11 14.08 -15.37
N LEU A 129 -5.51 12.84 -15.07
CA LEU A 129 -4.60 11.87 -14.45
C LEU A 129 -3.37 11.61 -15.33
N ALA A 130 -3.56 11.35 -16.62
CA ALA A 130 -2.46 11.09 -17.54
C ALA A 130 -1.49 12.28 -17.63
N GLU A 131 -2.01 13.51 -17.68
CA GLU A 131 -1.18 14.72 -17.65
C GLU A 131 -0.43 14.87 -16.34
N LYS A 132 -1.10 14.62 -15.20
CA LYS A 132 -0.43 14.65 -13.89
C LYS A 132 0.68 13.63 -13.78
N ILE A 133 0.45 12.39 -14.19
CA ILE A 133 1.47 11.33 -14.16
C ILE A 133 2.71 11.74 -14.97
N ARG A 134 2.52 12.27 -16.18
CA ARG A 134 3.63 12.74 -17.02
C ARG A 134 4.40 13.91 -16.41
N GLY A 135 3.74 14.74 -15.63
CA GLY A 135 4.31 15.91 -14.97
C GLY A 135 4.94 15.63 -13.60
N LEU A 136 4.90 14.40 -13.09
CA LEU A 136 5.54 14.07 -11.81
C LEU A 136 7.07 14.18 -11.94
N ASP A 137 7.71 14.80 -10.95
CA ASP A 137 9.16 15.03 -10.97
C ASP A 137 9.95 13.74 -11.18
N VAL A 138 9.51 12.64 -10.56
CA VAL A 138 10.12 11.32 -10.71
C VAL A 138 10.01 10.79 -12.15
N MET A 139 8.89 11.05 -12.84
CA MET A 139 8.69 10.63 -14.24
C MET A 139 9.53 11.47 -15.20
N VAL A 140 9.62 12.77 -14.95
CA VAL A 140 10.39 13.70 -15.77
C VAL A 140 11.88 13.40 -15.63
N SER A 141 12.38 13.26 -14.40
CA SER A 141 13.81 13.01 -14.14
C SER A 141 14.29 11.65 -14.67
N GLY A 142 13.44 10.62 -14.62
CA GLY A 142 13.75 9.26 -15.08
C GLY A 142 13.44 8.99 -16.56
N SER A 143 12.96 9.98 -17.31
CA SER A 143 12.51 9.79 -18.70
C SER A 143 13.64 9.50 -19.70
N ALA A 144 14.89 9.87 -19.37
CA ALA A 144 16.06 9.62 -20.22
C ALA A 144 16.63 8.20 -20.12
N GLY A 145 16.08 7.37 -19.23
CA GLY A 145 16.61 6.05 -18.90
C GLY A 145 17.63 6.08 -17.76
N ALA A 146 18.12 4.90 -17.38
CA ALA A 146 19.11 4.78 -16.31
C ALA A 146 20.51 5.24 -16.76
N GLU A 147 21.16 6.09 -15.97
CA GLU A 147 22.56 6.48 -16.14
C GLU A 147 23.36 6.08 -14.89
N SER A 148 24.49 5.40 -15.08
CA SER A 148 25.38 5.03 -13.99
C SER A 148 26.15 6.23 -13.46
N ALA A 149 26.44 6.20 -12.16
CA ALA A 149 27.37 7.16 -11.56
C ALA A 149 28.74 7.08 -12.22
N CYS A 150 29.38 8.21 -12.45
CA CYS A 150 30.69 8.27 -13.08
C CYS A 150 31.49 9.49 -12.60
N PRO A 151 32.83 9.40 -12.60
CA PRO A 151 33.71 10.56 -12.38
C PRO A 151 33.58 11.57 -13.52
N VAL A 152 33.36 12.84 -13.21
CA VAL A 152 33.34 13.96 -14.15
C VAL A 152 34.30 15.05 -13.68
N PHE A 153 34.95 15.75 -14.61
CA PHE A 153 35.87 16.85 -14.30
C PHE A 153 35.06 18.14 -14.10
N ASP A 154 35.19 18.79 -12.95
CA ASP A 154 34.50 20.04 -12.62
C ASP A 154 35.29 21.33 -12.87
N GLY A 155 36.53 21.20 -13.38
CA GLY A 155 37.47 22.30 -13.61
C GLY A 155 38.61 22.34 -12.60
N GLU A 156 38.48 21.72 -11.44
CA GLU A 156 39.53 21.64 -10.41
C GLU A 156 39.98 20.19 -10.17
N GLY A 157 39.05 19.24 -10.33
CA GLY A 157 39.27 17.81 -10.11
C GLY A 157 38.15 16.95 -10.63
N PHE A 158 38.24 15.66 -10.34
CA PHE A 158 37.16 14.72 -10.65
C PHE A 158 36.23 14.59 -9.45
N VAL A 159 34.96 14.79 -9.69
CA VAL A 159 33.84 14.56 -8.74
C VAL A 159 32.93 13.47 -9.27
N ILE A 160 32.25 12.76 -8.37
CA ILE A 160 31.29 11.73 -8.79
C ILE A 160 29.99 12.43 -9.20
N LYS A 161 29.63 12.32 -10.51
CA LYS A 161 28.27 12.62 -10.97
C LYS A 161 27.38 11.49 -10.46
N PRO A 162 26.31 11.80 -9.68
CA PRO A 162 25.43 10.77 -9.19
C PRO A 162 24.68 10.06 -10.32
N GLU A 163 24.26 8.84 -10.03
CA GLU A 163 23.41 8.03 -10.90
C GLU A 163 22.04 8.66 -11.12
N VAL A 164 21.40 8.26 -12.22
CA VAL A 164 20.01 8.55 -12.52
C VAL A 164 19.30 7.22 -12.74
N TYR A 165 18.17 7.01 -12.05
CA TYR A 165 17.32 5.86 -12.29
C TYR A 165 16.40 6.12 -13.47
N GLY A 166 16.29 5.16 -14.38
CA GLY A 166 15.28 5.20 -15.43
C GLY A 166 13.90 4.85 -14.89
N VAL A 167 12.85 5.43 -15.46
CA VAL A 167 11.46 5.09 -15.10
C VAL A 167 10.83 4.25 -16.21
N MET A 168 10.36 3.06 -15.84
CA MET A 168 9.51 2.24 -16.70
C MET A 168 8.08 2.81 -16.67
N PHE A 169 7.80 3.77 -17.56
CA PHE A 169 6.59 4.60 -17.54
C PHE A 169 5.31 3.78 -17.47
N ASP A 170 5.15 2.77 -18.33
CA ASP A 170 3.93 1.96 -18.37
C ASP A 170 3.71 1.17 -17.06
N ALA A 171 4.78 0.63 -16.48
CA ALA A 171 4.72 -0.08 -15.21
C ALA A 171 4.34 0.86 -14.05
N ALA A 172 4.96 2.03 -14.00
CA ALA A 172 4.66 3.05 -12.99
C ALA A 172 3.21 3.55 -13.12
N GLU A 173 2.75 3.84 -14.34
CA GLU A 173 1.35 4.24 -14.58
C GLU A 173 0.36 3.16 -14.12
N GLN A 174 0.61 1.88 -14.44
CA GLN A 174 -0.24 0.78 -13.99
C GLN A 174 -0.31 0.68 -12.47
N LYS A 175 0.83 0.84 -11.77
CA LYS A 175 0.89 0.81 -10.32
C LYS A 175 0.17 2.00 -9.69
N ILE A 176 0.31 3.20 -10.25
CA ILE A 176 -0.44 4.39 -9.82
C ILE A 176 -1.95 4.13 -9.93
N ARG A 177 -2.42 3.61 -11.08
CA ARG A 177 -3.83 3.27 -11.28
C ARG A 177 -4.32 2.18 -10.33
N GLN A 178 -3.47 1.21 -9.99
CA GLN A 178 -3.77 0.19 -8.99
C GLN A 178 -3.94 0.82 -7.60
N CYS A 179 -3.01 1.69 -7.17
CA CYS A 179 -3.11 2.39 -5.89
C CYS A 179 -4.39 3.23 -5.78
N LEU A 180 -4.81 3.90 -6.87
CA LEU A 180 -6.07 4.65 -6.90
C LEU A 180 -7.29 3.74 -6.69
N ARG A 181 -7.33 2.55 -7.29
CA ARG A 181 -8.42 1.59 -7.12
C ARG A 181 -8.45 0.94 -5.74
N GLU A 182 -7.29 0.80 -5.12
CA GLU A 182 -7.15 0.22 -3.78
C GLU A 182 -7.16 1.29 -2.68
N LEU A 183 -7.19 2.57 -3.05
CA LEU A 183 -7.07 3.74 -2.16
C LEU A 183 -5.83 3.66 -1.25
N LYS A 184 -4.74 3.08 -1.76
CA LYS A 184 -3.46 3.03 -1.06
C LYS A 184 -2.84 4.43 -1.02
N PRO A 185 -2.37 4.91 0.15
CA PRO A 185 -1.85 6.26 0.28
C PRO A 185 -0.42 6.44 -0.24
N GLU A 186 0.32 5.34 -0.43
CA GLU A 186 1.74 5.36 -0.74
C GLU A 186 2.10 4.37 -1.85
N LEU A 187 3.06 4.75 -2.67
CA LEU A 187 3.64 3.94 -3.73
C LEU A 187 5.14 4.19 -3.80
N ASN A 188 5.94 3.16 -3.55
CA ASN A 188 7.38 3.20 -3.73
C ASN A 188 7.74 2.55 -5.08
N LEU A 189 8.17 3.36 -6.05
CA LEU A 189 8.46 2.90 -7.41
C LEU A 189 9.65 1.92 -7.47
N LEU A 190 10.62 2.05 -6.55
CA LEU A 190 11.76 1.15 -6.49
C LEU A 190 11.35 -0.23 -5.98
N GLU A 191 10.60 -0.29 -4.88
CA GLU A 191 10.12 -1.55 -4.29
C GLU A 191 9.16 -2.29 -5.22
N GLU A 192 8.34 -1.55 -5.96
CA GLU A 192 7.39 -2.10 -6.94
C GLU A 192 8.03 -2.47 -8.29
N GLY A 193 9.35 -2.29 -8.42
CA GLY A 193 10.08 -2.67 -9.62
C GLY A 193 9.72 -1.83 -10.85
N CYS A 194 9.35 -0.56 -10.64
CA CYS A 194 9.00 0.38 -11.71
C CYS A 194 10.19 1.21 -12.20
N LEU A 195 11.39 0.94 -11.69
CA LEU A 195 12.60 1.67 -12.02
C LEU A 195 13.65 0.76 -12.65
N GLU A 196 14.37 1.28 -13.63
CA GLU A 196 15.60 0.72 -14.12
C GLU A 196 16.74 1.16 -13.19
N VAL A 197 17.42 0.17 -12.59
CA VAL A 197 18.53 0.42 -11.67
C VAL A 197 19.81 0.60 -12.48
N PRO A 198 20.60 1.68 -12.26
CA PRO A 198 21.90 1.86 -12.88
C PRO A 198 22.90 0.76 -12.50
N ASP A 199 23.83 0.44 -13.40
CA ASP A 199 24.87 -0.58 -13.14
C ASP A 199 25.82 -0.18 -12.01
N PHE A 200 26.11 1.13 -11.89
CA PHE A 200 26.98 1.68 -10.85
C PHE A 200 26.29 2.83 -10.11
N LEU A 201 26.32 2.75 -8.78
CA LEU A 201 25.82 3.79 -7.88
C LEU A 201 26.98 4.66 -7.38
N SER A 202 26.66 5.82 -6.83
CA SER A 202 27.65 6.79 -6.32
C SER A 202 28.53 6.24 -5.19
N ASP A 203 28.03 5.29 -4.43
CA ASP A 203 28.70 4.59 -3.33
C ASP A 203 29.38 3.29 -3.78
N SER A 204 29.39 2.99 -5.09
CA SER A 204 30.06 1.81 -5.63
C SER A 204 31.58 1.94 -5.49
N PRO A 205 32.27 0.93 -4.94
CA PRO A 205 33.73 0.97 -4.76
C PRO A 205 34.50 1.21 -6.06
N GLU A 206 33.96 0.77 -7.19
CA GLU A 206 34.55 0.95 -8.52
C GLU A 206 34.55 2.43 -8.93
N VAL A 207 33.44 3.13 -8.69
CA VAL A 207 33.28 4.56 -9.02
C VAL A 207 34.17 5.42 -8.11
N GLU A 208 34.17 5.14 -6.81
CA GLU A 208 35.03 5.82 -5.84
C GLU A 208 36.50 5.65 -6.20
N LYS A 209 36.95 4.43 -6.49
CA LYS A 209 38.32 4.14 -6.88
C LYS A 209 38.70 4.83 -8.19
N ALA A 210 37.80 4.80 -9.18
CA ALA A 210 38.05 5.49 -10.45
C ALA A 210 38.25 7.01 -10.25
N CYS A 211 37.39 7.63 -9.44
CA CYS A 211 37.46 9.05 -9.10
C CYS A 211 38.77 9.39 -8.36
N GLN A 212 39.19 8.56 -7.39
CA GLN A 212 40.45 8.74 -6.66
C GLN A 212 41.67 8.64 -7.58
N VAL A 213 41.71 7.63 -8.46
CA VAL A 213 42.81 7.44 -9.42
C VAL A 213 42.88 8.61 -10.36
N MET A 214 41.78 9.07 -10.96
CA MET A 214 41.74 10.22 -11.86
C MET A 214 42.25 11.49 -11.16
N ASN A 215 41.88 11.73 -9.90
CA ASN A 215 42.36 12.87 -9.14
C ASN A 215 43.85 12.80 -8.80
N GLN A 216 44.44 11.61 -8.69
CA GLN A 216 45.90 11.46 -8.51
C GLN A 216 46.64 11.95 -9.77
N TYR A 217 46.13 11.64 -10.99
CA TYR A 217 46.74 12.10 -12.23
C TYR A 217 46.57 13.60 -12.44
N CYS A 218 45.47 14.22 -12.05
CA CYS A 218 45.28 15.67 -12.13
C CYS A 218 46.27 16.45 -11.27
N LYS A 219 46.77 15.85 -10.17
CA LYS A 219 47.78 16.48 -9.29
C LYS A 219 49.19 16.25 -9.75
N ALA A 220 49.44 15.39 -10.76
CA ALA A 220 50.76 15.17 -11.31
C ALA A 220 51.19 16.41 -12.11
N ARG A 221 52.09 17.22 -11.59
CA ARG A 221 52.74 18.29 -12.31
C ARG A 221 53.70 17.66 -13.33
N ILE A 222 53.54 18.06 -14.59
CA ILE A 222 54.61 17.86 -15.61
C ILE A 222 55.75 18.79 -15.22
N ILE A 223 56.86 18.23 -14.79
CA ILE A 223 58.12 18.94 -14.48
C ILE A 223 58.89 19.05 -15.78
#